data_1ed300d8d38c48607fffb82a67555d92
#
_entry.id   1ed300d8d38c48607fffb82a67555d92
#
_cell.length_a   1.000
_cell.length_b   1.000
_cell.length_c   1.000
_cell.angle_alpha   90.00
_cell.angle_beta   90.00
_cell.angle_gamma   90.00
#
_symmetry.space_group_name_H-M   'P 1'
#
loop_
_entity.id
_entity.type
_entity.pdbx_description
1 polymer ?
#
loop_
_entity_poly.entity_id
_entity_poly.type
_entity_poly.pdbx_seq_one_letter_code
_entity_poly.pdbx_strand_id
1 'polypeptide(L)'
;FPGSHPLACGPLGYNGSKAAMELISKADVVLALGTRLNPFSTLPGYGIDYWPKDAKLIQADINAARIGLTKRVEVGIQGDAKLVAEQLLARLTPAAGDTGRADRKALVADTKSRWSQQLTSMDHEDDDPGTNWNERARNREPERMSPRMAWRAIMSALPKEAIISSDIGNNCAIGNAYP
;
A
#
# COMPACT_ATOMS: atom_id res chain seq x y z
N PHE A 1 3.93 -11.02 3.88
CA PHE A 1 4.28 -10.86 2.47
C PHE A 1 5.47 -9.92 2.38
N PRO A 2 6.61 -10.35 1.80
CA PRO A 2 7.83 -9.53 1.77
C PRO A 2 7.63 -8.25 0.96
N GLY A 3 8.02 -7.09 1.51
CA GLY A 3 7.95 -5.80 0.81
C GLY A 3 8.80 -5.76 -0.46
N SER A 4 9.90 -6.52 -0.50
CA SER A 4 10.77 -6.66 -1.67
C SER A 4 10.18 -7.51 -2.81
N HIS A 5 9.06 -8.18 -2.61
CA HIS A 5 8.44 -8.98 -3.67
C HIS A 5 7.93 -8.10 -4.82
N PRO A 6 8.11 -8.49 -6.10
CA PRO A 6 7.70 -7.67 -7.26
C PRO A 6 6.23 -7.25 -7.25
N LEU A 7 5.35 -8.07 -6.67
CA LEU A 7 3.92 -7.77 -6.54
C LEU A 7 3.55 -7.04 -5.25
N ALA A 8 4.49 -6.71 -4.36
CA ALA A 8 4.23 -5.86 -3.20
C ALA A 8 4.06 -4.41 -3.66
N CYS A 9 2.94 -3.80 -3.29
CA CYS A 9 2.57 -2.45 -3.73
C CYS A 9 2.52 -1.45 -2.57
N GLY A 10 2.93 -1.88 -1.38
CA GLY A 10 2.87 -1.07 -0.17
C GLY A 10 1.51 -1.13 0.54
N PRO A 11 1.38 -0.43 1.68
CA PRO A 11 0.17 -0.42 2.48
C PRO A 11 -0.95 0.40 1.82
N LEU A 12 -2.19 0.10 2.21
CA LEU A 12 -3.37 0.91 1.90
C LEU A 12 -3.66 1.92 3.03
N GLY A 13 -4.58 2.82 2.79
CA GLY A 13 -5.11 3.74 3.79
C GLY A 13 -4.48 5.13 3.73
N TYR A 14 -4.84 5.95 4.69
CA TYR A 14 -4.53 7.38 4.73
C TYR A 14 -3.04 7.71 4.46
N ASN A 15 -2.13 6.93 5.02
CA ASN A 15 -0.69 7.08 4.83
C ASN A 15 -0.10 5.98 3.93
N GLY A 16 -0.92 5.41 3.06
CA GLY A 16 -0.51 4.28 2.25
C GLY A 16 0.14 4.66 0.92
N SER A 17 0.40 3.64 0.12
CA SER A 17 0.96 3.77 -1.22
C SER A 17 -0.13 4.11 -2.24
N LYS A 18 0.08 5.16 -3.03
CA LYS A 18 -0.82 5.50 -4.16
C LYS A 18 -0.90 4.37 -5.17
N ALA A 19 0.22 3.68 -5.43
CA ALA A 19 0.24 2.52 -6.32
C ALA A 19 -0.69 1.40 -5.83
N ALA A 20 -0.68 1.09 -4.52
CA ALA A 20 -1.58 0.11 -3.95
C ALA A 20 -3.06 0.52 -4.09
N MET A 21 -3.37 1.80 -3.90
CA MET A 21 -4.71 2.34 -4.06
C MET A 21 -5.21 2.27 -5.50
N GLU A 22 -4.37 2.66 -6.47
CA GLU A 22 -4.70 2.59 -7.89
C GLU A 22 -4.91 1.13 -8.37
N LEU A 23 -4.16 0.20 -7.82
CA LEU A 23 -4.29 -1.22 -8.19
C LEU A 23 -5.53 -1.87 -7.58
N ILE A 24 -5.78 -1.66 -6.29
CA ILE A 24 -6.95 -2.26 -5.65
C ILE A 24 -8.26 -1.69 -6.22
N SER A 25 -8.27 -0.43 -6.67
CA SER A 25 -9.47 0.17 -7.27
C SER A 25 -9.95 -0.54 -8.55
N LYS A 26 -9.09 -1.33 -9.18
CA LYS A 26 -9.36 -2.12 -10.38
C LYS A 26 -9.62 -3.60 -10.10
N ALA A 27 -9.66 -3.98 -8.82
CA ALA A 27 -9.87 -5.37 -8.44
C ALA A 27 -11.34 -5.77 -8.61
N ASP A 28 -11.57 -6.95 -9.13
CA ASP A 28 -12.86 -7.65 -9.17
C ASP A 28 -13.02 -8.59 -7.97
N VAL A 29 -11.91 -9.03 -7.37
CA VAL A 29 -11.86 -9.83 -6.14
C VAL A 29 -10.80 -9.26 -5.19
N VAL A 30 -11.16 -9.10 -3.92
CA VAL A 30 -10.24 -8.73 -2.85
C VAL A 30 -10.15 -9.87 -1.85
N LEU A 31 -8.95 -10.40 -1.64
CA LEU A 31 -8.67 -11.38 -0.60
C LEU A 31 -7.98 -10.69 0.58
N ALA A 32 -8.70 -10.57 1.70
CA ALA A 32 -8.24 -9.97 2.94
C ALA A 32 -7.89 -11.04 3.96
N LEU A 33 -6.61 -11.25 4.23
CA LEU A 33 -6.09 -12.27 5.14
C LEU A 33 -5.57 -11.63 6.42
N GLY A 34 -6.13 -12.02 7.58
CA GLY A 34 -5.69 -11.58 8.91
C GLY A 34 -5.85 -10.06 9.14
N THR A 35 -6.81 -9.44 8.48
CA THR A 35 -7.07 -8.01 8.63
C THR A 35 -8.54 -7.72 8.89
N ARG A 36 -8.80 -6.84 9.87
CA ARG A 36 -10.15 -6.34 10.15
C ARG A 36 -10.60 -5.23 9.21
N LEU A 37 -9.79 -4.85 8.25
CA LEU A 37 -10.04 -3.74 7.33
C LEU A 37 -10.40 -2.45 8.10
N ASN A 38 -9.54 -2.08 9.06
CA ASN A 38 -9.72 -0.88 9.89
C ASN A 38 -10.11 0.32 9.01
N PRO A 39 -11.07 1.17 9.42
CA PRO A 39 -11.45 2.37 8.68
C PRO A 39 -10.26 3.23 8.24
N PHE A 40 -9.27 3.47 9.09
CA PHE A 40 -8.07 4.23 8.73
C PHE A 40 -7.22 3.55 7.64
N SER A 41 -7.18 2.21 7.60
CA SER A 41 -6.48 1.48 6.53
C SER A 41 -7.29 1.38 5.24
N THR A 42 -8.49 1.92 5.19
CA THR A 42 -9.35 1.95 4.02
C THR A 42 -9.88 3.34 3.68
N LEU A 43 -9.38 4.39 4.36
CA LEU A 43 -9.71 5.78 4.02
C LEU A 43 -9.13 6.16 2.65
N PRO A 44 -9.86 6.96 1.88
CA PRO A 44 -9.33 7.56 0.66
C PRO A 44 -8.03 8.32 0.91
N GLY A 45 -7.10 8.23 -0.03
CA GLY A 45 -5.85 8.97 -0.02
C GLY A 45 -5.54 9.53 -1.40
N TYR A 46 -4.75 10.59 -1.47
CA TYR A 46 -4.37 11.24 -2.72
C TYR A 46 -5.55 11.64 -3.62
N GLY A 47 -6.72 11.96 -3.02
CA GLY A 47 -7.95 12.26 -3.77
C GLY A 47 -8.61 11.06 -4.45
N ILE A 48 -8.19 9.83 -4.15
CA ILE A 48 -8.70 8.60 -4.77
C ILE A 48 -9.65 7.90 -3.80
N ASP A 49 -10.93 7.73 -4.19
CA ASP A 49 -11.85 6.76 -3.56
C ASP A 49 -11.55 5.38 -4.16
N TYR A 50 -10.56 4.71 -3.60
CA TYR A 50 -9.95 3.54 -4.19
C TYR A 50 -10.61 2.22 -3.85
N TRP A 51 -11.54 2.18 -2.88
CA TRP A 51 -12.15 0.92 -2.52
C TRP A 51 -13.07 0.41 -3.65
N PRO A 52 -12.83 -0.78 -4.20
CA PRO A 52 -13.61 -1.29 -5.33
C PRO A 52 -15.01 -1.70 -4.86
N LYS A 53 -16.04 -0.91 -5.24
CA LYS A 53 -17.42 -1.08 -4.73
C LYS A 53 -18.09 -2.37 -5.21
N ASP A 54 -17.71 -2.82 -6.40
CA ASP A 54 -18.28 -4.00 -7.06
C ASP A 54 -17.44 -5.27 -6.86
N ALA A 55 -16.28 -5.16 -6.23
CA ALA A 55 -15.41 -6.31 -5.98
C ALA A 55 -15.98 -7.25 -4.94
N LYS A 56 -15.82 -8.54 -5.18
CA LYS A 56 -16.15 -9.59 -4.21
C LYS A 56 -15.07 -9.64 -3.13
N LEU A 57 -15.45 -9.36 -1.89
CA LEU A 57 -14.53 -9.44 -0.75
C LEU A 57 -14.60 -10.83 -0.12
N ILE A 58 -13.45 -11.48 -0.06
CA ILE A 58 -13.20 -12.69 0.73
C ILE A 58 -12.38 -12.26 1.93
N GLN A 59 -12.88 -12.41 3.14
CA GLN A 59 -12.17 -12.00 4.36
C GLN A 59 -11.94 -13.20 5.28
N ALA A 60 -10.69 -13.40 5.68
CA ALA A 60 -10.31 -14.38 6.68
C ALA A 60 -9.74 -13.70 7.92
N ASP A 61 -10.29 -14.00 9.08
CA ASP A 61 -9.79 -13.55 10.38
C ASP A 61 -9.98 -14.64 11.42
N ILE A 62 -9.07 -14.73 12.38
CA ILE A 62 -9.20 -15.68 13.49
C ILE A 62 -10.38 -15.32 14.41
N ASN A 63 -10.71 -14.04 14.49
CA ASN A 63 -11.86 -13.54 15.24
C ASN A 63 -13.05 -13.30 14.31
N ALA A 64 -14.07 -14.16 14.41
CA ALA A 64 -15.29 -14.08 13.60
C ALA A 64 -15.99 -12.71 13.71
N ALA A 65 -15.92 -12.02 14.87
CA ALA A 65 -16.55 -10.72 15.06
C ALA A 65 -15.92 -9.59 14.22
N ARG A 66 -14.75 -9.82 13.61
CA ARG A 66 -14.08 -8.86 12.72
C ARG A 66 -14.45 -9.05 11.25
N ILE A 67 -15.06 -10.18 10.90
CA ILE A 67 -15.46 -10.48 9.54
C ILE A 67 -16.72 -9.66 9.21
N GLY A 68 -16.66 -8.86 8.15
CA GLY A 68 -17.76 -8.01 7.73
C GLY A 68 -18.00 -6.76 8.58
N LEU A 69 -17.11 -6.46 9.54
CA LEU A 69 -17.28 -5.32 10.46
C LEU A 69 -17.29 -3.97 9.75
N THR A 70 -16.50 -3.79 8.72
CA THR A 70 -16.31 -2.48 8.06
C THR A 70 -16.67 -2.47 6.58
N LYS A 71 -16.67 -3.63 5.94
CA LYS A 71 -16.98 -3.78 4.52
C LYS A 71 -17.89 -5.01 4.32
N ARG A 72 -18.79 -4.92 3.34
CA ARG A 72 -19.61 -6.05 2.96
C ARG A 72 -18.72 -7.20 2.46
N VAL A 73 -18.89 -8.37 3.04
CA VAL A 73 -18.12 -9.58 2.72
C VAL A 73 -18.99 -10.54 1.93
N GLU A 74 -18.45 -11.05 0.82
CA GLU A 74 -19.09 -12.13 0.03
C GLU A 74 -18.81 -13.49 0.65
N VAL A 75 -17.57 -13.75 1.09
CA VAL A 75 -17.16 -14.98 1.74
C VAL A 75 -16.36 -14.66 3.00
N GLY A 76 -16.89 -15.05 4.16
CA GLY A 76 -16.20 -14.96 5.45
C GLY A 76 -15.60 -16.31 5.85
N ILE A 77 -14.32 -16.31 6.27
CA ILE A 77 -13.62 -17.50 6.70
C ILE A 77 -13.07 -17.24 8.11
N GLN A 78 -13.57 -17.95 9.11
CA GLN A 78 -12.97 -17.93 10.43
C GLN A 78 -11.80 -18.90 10.47
N GLY A 79 -10.59 -18.38 10.67
CA GLY A 79 -9.38 -19.20 10.75
C GLY A 79 -8.10 -18.41 10.84
N ASP A 80 -7.01 -19.10 11.13
CA ASP A 80 -5.68 -18.56 11.07
C ASP A 80 -5.29 -18.21 9.61
N ALA A 81 -4.79 -16.99 9.39
CA ALA A 81 -4.51 -16.48 8.05
C ALA A 81 -3.49 -17.32 7.27
N LYS A 82 -2.47 -17.90 7.98
CA LYS A 82 -1.48 -18.79 7.35
C LYS A 82 -2.13 -20.09 6.91
N LEU A 83 -2.90 -20.73 7.79
CA LEU A 83 -3.57 -21.99 7.47
C LEU A 83 -4.59 -21.83 6.34
N VAL A 84 -5.33 -20.71 6.33
CA VAL A 84 -6.26 -20.38 5.24
C VAL A 84 -5.49 -20.19 3.92
N ALA A 85 -4.37 -19.47 3.93
CA ALA A 85 -3.54 -19.26 2.73
C ALA A 85 -2.97 -20.58 2.21
N GLU A 86 -2.47 -21.45 3.07
CA GLU A 86 -1.95 -22.78 2.71
C GLU A 86 -3.04 -23.66 2.08
N GLN A 87 -4.23 -23.66 2.65
CA GLN A 87 -5.36 -24.43 2.12
C GLN A 87 -5.88 -23.87 0.78
N LEU A 88 -5.90 -22.56 0.61
CA LEU A 88 -6.23 -21.94 -0.68
C LEU A 88 -5.21 -22.33 -1.74
N LEU A 89 -3.92 -22.21 -1.41
CA LEU A 89 -2.83 -22.55 -2.33
C LEU A 89 -2.91 -24.02 -2.78
N ALA A 90 -3.21 -24.93 -1.87
CA ALA A 90 -3.35 -26.36 -2.20
C ALA A 90 -4.54 -26.67 -3.14
N ARG A 91 -5.53 -25.79 -3.18
CA ARG A 91 -6.75 -25.96 -4.01
C ARG A 91 -6.74 -25.14 -5.29
N LEU A 92 -5.91 -24.10 -5.34
CA LEU A 92 -5.79 -23.28 -6.55
C LEU A 92 -4.94 -24.02 -7.58
N THR A 93 -5.58 -24.51 -8.61
CA THR A 93 -4.89 -24.95 -9.84
C THR A 93 -4.72 -23.74 -10.75
N PRO A 94 -3.52 -23.53 -11.33
CA PRO A 94 -3.36 -22.51 -12.36
C PRO A 94 -4.38 -22.77 -13.47
N ALA A 95 -5.22 -21.77 -13.77
CA ALA A 95 -6.14 -21.89 -14.89
C ALA A 95 -5.33 -22.08 -16.18
N ALA A 96 -5.58 -23.17 -16.89
CA ALA A 96 -5.01 -23.38 -18.20
C ALA A 96 -5.48 -22.25 -19.12
N GLY A 97 -4.55 -21.45 -19.65
CA GLY A 97 -4.89 -20.33 -20.54
C GLY A 97 -5.13 -18.99 -19.87
N ASP A 98 -4.60 -18.74 -18.66
CA ASP A 98 -4.63 -17.40 -18.04
C ASP A 98 -3.76 -16.40 -18.84
N THR A 99 -4.34 -15.91 -19.94
CA THR A 99 -3.69 -14.91 -20.82
C THR A 99 -3.53 -13.55 -20.17
N GLY A 100 -4.34 -13.22 -19.15
CA GLY A 100 -4.30 -11.93 -18.45
C GLY A 100 -3.20 -11.82 -17.38
N ARG A 101 -2.49 -12.89 -17.04
CA ARG A 101 -1.49 -12.87 -15.95
C ARG A 101 -0.28 -11.99 -16.28
N ALA A 102 0.17 -12.01 -17.52
CA ALA A 102 1.27 -11.15 -17.98
C ALA A 102 0.87 -9.68 -17.93
N ASP A 103 -0.34 -9.35 -18.39
CA ASP A 103 -0.87 -7.98 -18.40
C ASP A 103 -1.07 -7.46 -16.98
N ARG A 104 -1.56 -8.28 -16.05
CA ARG A 104 -1.68 -7.90 -14.64
C ARG A 104 -0.33 -7.62 -14.00
N LYS A 105 0.70 -8.43 -14.30
CA LYS A 105 2.07 -8.17 -13.81
C LYS A 105 2.66 -6.91 -14.40
N ALA A 106 2.44 -6.66 -15.69
CA ALA A 106 2.87 -5.45 -16.36
C ALA A 106 2.18 -4.21 -15.78
N LEU A 107 0.87 -4.27 -15.52
CA LEU A 107 0.12 -3.21 -14.86
C LEU A 107 0.68 -2.89 -13.47
N VAL A 108 1.00 -3.90 -12.67
CA VAL A 108 1.60 -3.72 -11.33
C VAL A 108 2.95 -3.03 -11.45
N ALA A 109 3.81 -3.50 -12.35
CA ALA A 109 5.15 -2.95 -12.56
C ALA A 109 5.09 -1.48 -13.03
N ASP A 110 4.23 -1.16 -14.00
CA ASP A 110 4.04 0.19 -14.50
C ASP A 110 3.51 1.13 -13.40
N THR A 111 2.49 0.71 -12.67
CA THR A 111 1.91 1.54 -11.61
C THR A 111 2.90 1.82 -10.48
N LYS A 112 3.71 0.83 -10.10
CA LYS A 112 4.80 1.01 -9.13
C LYS A 112 5.87 1.96 -9.65
N SER A 113 6.25 1.84 -10.92
CA SER A 113 7.25 2.70 -11.55
C SER A 113 6.79 4.16 -11.58
N ARG A 114 5.56 4.42 -12.00
CA ARG A 114 4.97 5.77 -11.99
C ARG A 114 4.93 6.37 -10.58
N TRP A 115 4.54 5.58 -9.59
CA TRP A 115 4.54 6.03 -8.21
C TRP A 115 5.95 6.34 -7.70
N SER A 116 6.93 5.49 -7.99
CA SER A 116 8.33 5.73 -7.63
C SER A 116 8.88 7.01 -8.27
N GLN A 117 8.55 7.28 -9.54
CA GLN A 117 8.93 8.52 -10.22
C GLN A 117 8.27 9.74 -9.56
N GLN A 118 6.99 9.65 -9.20
CA GLN A 118 6.30 10.72 -8.48
C GLN A 118 6.92 10.99 -7.12
N LEU A 119 7.28 9.95 -6.36
CA LEU A 119 7.99 10.11 -5.09
C LEU A 119 9.35 10.78 -5.27
N THR A 120 10.06 10.45 -6.36
CA THR A 120 11.34 11.09 -6.68
C THR A 120 11.16 12.57 -7.03
N SER A 121 10.12 12.92 -7.79
CA SER A 121 9.83 14.35 -8.04
C SER A 121 9.52 15.10 -6.75
N MET A 122 8.74 14.51 -5.86
CA MET A 122 8.41 15.11 -4.55
C MET A 122 9.62 15.34 -3.64
N ASP A 123 10.72 14.62 -3.83
CA ASP A 123 11.96 14.85 -3.05
C ASP A 123 12.60 16.20 -3.39
N HIS A 124 12.40 16.65 -4.62
CA HIS A 124 12.97 17.86 -5.20
C HIS A 124 11.96 19.01 -5.31
N GLU A 125 10.66 18.72 -5.11
CA GLU A 125 9.61 19.74 -5.11
C GLU A 125 9.62 20.54 -3.80
N ASP A 126 10.50 21.51 -3.73
CA ASP A 126 10.35 22.64 -2.80
C ASP A 126 9.29 23.64 -3.29
N ASP A 127 8.65 23.39 -4.44
CA ASP A 127 7.94 24.38 -5.25
C ASP A 127 6.52 23.96 -5.69
N ASP A 128 5.68 23.44 -4.80
CA ASP A 128 4.23 23.44 -5.08
C ASP A 128 3.64 24.81 -4.71
N PRO A 129 3.27 25.68 -5.67
CA PRO A 129 2.81 27.04 -5.39
C PRO A 129 1.42 27.13 -4.75
N GLY A 130 0.79 26.01 -4.40
CA GLY A 130 -0.63 25.96 -4.01
C GLY A 130 -0.95 25.87 -2.53
N THR A 131 0.00 25.72 -1.63
CA THR A 131 -0.29 25.59 -0.19
C THR A 131 0.57 26.49 0.68
N ASN A 132 -0.04 27.06 1.74
CA ASN A 132 0.68 27.85 2.78
C ASN A 132 1.82 27.11 3.49
N TRP A 133 1.96 25.82 3.24
CA TRP A 133 3.10 25.01 3.65
C TRP A 133 4.38 25.40 2.90
N ASN A 134 4.25 25.96 1.70
CA ASN A 134 5.35 26.32 0.83
C ASN A 134 6.04 27.62 1.23
N GLU A 135 5.35 28.56 1.89
CA GLU A 135 6.04 29.73 2.48
C GLU A 135 7.02 29.31 3.57
N ARG A 136 6.66 28.28 4.35
CA ARG A 136 7.58 27.70 5.34
C ARG A 136 8.69 26.88 4.71
N ALA A 137 8.43 26.27 3.54
CA ALA A 137 9.45 25.55 2.79
C ALA A 137 10.43 26.49 2.08
N ARG A 138 9.95 27.61 1.54
CA ARG A 138 10.79 28.66 0.90
C ARG A 138 11.73 29.36 1.86
N ASN A 139 11.40 29.42 3.15
CA ASN A 139 12.25 29.97 4.20
C ASN A 139 13.20 28.93 4.81
N ARG A 140 13.30 27.74 4.22
CA ARG A 140 14.32 26.77 4.64
C ARG A 140 15.69 27.25 4.20
N GLU A 141 16.61 27.16 5.13
CA GLU A 141 18.03 27.31 4.80
C GLU A 141 18.39 26.30 3.70
N PRO A 142 19.06 26.68 2.62
CA PRO A 142 19.36 25.83 1.47
C PRO A 142 20.07 24.51 1.82
N GLU A 143 20.67 24.44 3.00
CA GLU A 143 21.45 23.31 3.50
C GLU A 143 20.59 22.26 4.24
N ARG A 144 19.29 22.52 4.46
CA ARG A 144 18.43 21.57 5.19
C ARG A 144 17.87 20.49 4.26
N MET A 145 18.22 19.26 4.59
CA MET A 145 17.66 18.09 3.94
C MET A 145 16.15 17.97 4.20
N SER A 146 15.36 17.67 3.16
CA SER A 146 13.94 17.38 3.35
C SER A 146 13.75 16.06 4.13
N PRO A 147 12.63 15.89 4.88
CA PRO A 147 12.36 14.64 5.58
C PRO A 147 12.33 13.43 4.65
N ARG A 148 11.90 13.60 3.40
CA ARG A 148 11.86 12.54 2.38
C ARG A 148 13.27 12.14 1.95
N MET A 149 14.13 13.12 1.66
CA MET A 149 15.53 12.86 1.34
C MET A 149 16.27 12.20 2.50
N ALA A 150 16.04 12.65 3.73
CA ALA A 150 16.60 12.04 4.94
C ALA A 150 16.16 10.58 5.08
N TRP A 151 14.87 10.29 4.87
CA TRP A 151 14.35 8.94 4.91
C TRP A 151 14.99 8.02 3.84
N ARG A 152 15.10 8.49 2.60
CA ARG A 152 15.79 7.74 1.54
C ARG A 152 17.25 7.44 1.89
N ALA A 153 17.97 8.43 2.40
CA ALA A 153 19.35 8.24 2.81
C ALA A 153 19.49 7.18 3.92
N ILE A 154 18.61 7.25 4.93
CA ILE A 154 18.56 6.25 6.00
C ILE A 154 18.26 4.86 5.42
N MET A 155 17.21 4.74 4.61
CA MET A 155 16.81 3.44 4.04
C MET A 155 17.89 2.84 3.14
N SER A 156 18.64 3.66 2.41
CA SER A 156 19.74 3.18 1.57
C SER A 156 20.97 2.72 2.37
N ALA A 157 21.14 3.23 3.59
CA ALA A 157 22.26 2.88 4.46
C ALA A 157 21.96 1.69 5.40
N LEU A 158 20.69 1.36 5.60
CA LEU A 158 20.29 0.27 6.48
C LEU A 158 20.55 -1.10 5.84
N PRO A 159 20.95 -2.10 6.63
CA PRO A 159 21.02 -3.48 6.15
C PRO A 159 19.60 -3.98 5.78
N LYS A 160 19.52 -4.91 4.83
CA LYS A 160 18.23 -5.45 4.34
C LYS A 160 17.41 -6.15 5.43
N GLU A 161 18.07 -6.62 6.47
CA GLU A 161 17.48 -7.32 7.61
C GLU A 161 17.05 -6.36 8.74
N ALA A 162 17.21 -5.05 8.55
CA ALA A 162 16.84 -4.06 9.55
C ALA A 162 15.34 -4.10 9.84
N ILE A 163 15.00 -4.11 11.12
CA ILE A 163 13.63 -3.92 11.59
C ILE A 163 13.44 -2.46 11.91
N ILE A 164 12.50 -1.82 11.24
CA ILE A 164 12.23 -0.39 11.38
C ILE A 164 10.96 -0.23 12.20
N SER A 165 11.03 0.56 13.25
CA SER A 165 9.88 1.02 14.02
C SER A 165 9.79 2.53 13.92
N SER A 166 8.61 3.03 13.58
CA SER A 166 8.36 4.48 13.55
C SER A 166 7.10 4.80 14.33
N ASP A 167 7.11 5.96 14.97
CA ASP A 167 5.96 6.45 15.71
C ASP A 167 5.04 7.27 14.80
N ILE A 168 3.84 7.59 15.33
CA ILE A 168 2.83 8.37 14.64
C ILE A 168 3.36 9.76 14.26
N GLY A 169 2.91 10.28 13.12
CA GLY A 169 3.28 11.60 12.60
C GLY A 169 3.75 11.53 11.14
N ASN A 170 4.42 12.59 10.69
CA ASN A 170 4.92 12.68 9.32
C ASN A 170 5.93 11.58 8.98
N ASN A 171 6.70 11.11 9.96
CA ASN A 171 7.68 10.03 9.76
C ASN A 171 6.98 8.72 9.36
N CYS A 172 5.84 8.40 9.99
CA CYS A 172 5.05 7.23 9.62
C CYS A 172 4.50 7.37 8.19
N ALA A 173 3.97 8.53 7.83
CA ALA A 173 3.45 8.78 6.48
C ALA A 173 4.54 8.63 5.41
N ILE A 174 5.71 9.21 5.66
CA ILE A 174 6.86 9.12 4.75
C ILE A 174 7.33 7.66 4.66
N GLY A 175 7.52 6.97 5.77
CA GLY A 175 7.97 5.58 5.80
C GLY A 175 7.04 4.61 5.09
N ASN A 176 5.74 4.85 5.11
CA ASN A 176 4.77 4.03 4.38
C ASN A 176 4.74 4.33 2.88
N ALA A 177 5.03 5.56 2.48
CA ALA A 177 5.05 5.96 1.07
C ALA A 177 6.33 5.50 0.36
N TYR A 178 7.45 5.43 1.10
CA TYR A 178 8.79 5.09 0.60
C TYR A 178 9.23 3.72 1.15
N PRO A 179 8.73 2.60 0.62
CA PRO A 179 9.09 1.25 1.06
C PRO A 179 10.51 0.86 0.66
#